data_a2dcd7423882566e896e76847ad97ca2
#
_entry.id   a2dcd7423882566e896e76847ad97ca2
#
_cell.length_a   1.000
_cell.length_b   1.000
_cell.length_c   1.000
_cell.angle_alpha   90.00
_cell.angle_beta   90.00
_cell.angle_gamma   90.00
#
_symmetry.space_group_name_H-M   'P 1'
#
loop_
_entity.id
_entity.type
_entity.pdbx_description
1 polymer ?
#
loop_
_entity_poly.entity_id
_entity_poly.type
_entity_poly.pdbx_seq_one_letter_code
_entity_poly.pdbx_strand_id
1 'polypeptide(L)'
;EAIGLFISAHPLKTVREALRLKVDCSLADLEHRKDQDWVTVGGIVTQAKKIRTKSGSTMMFATLDDLEGSVEIVVFERVLAEQEAALQVDSIVLVRGRVDHKDATKTAVVVQSVEPFNPTPEEVERAREELRAQATRAKPSALHVSIDAARLPATIIDDLKTLLVNNPGESEVVFEVQTSSGPRRLKLGDDYKVAATAALRAELDHVLGEALLPAA
;
A
#
# COMPACT_ATOMS: atom_id res chain seq x y z
N GLU A 1 -1.80 -27.99 33.05
CA GLU A 1 -2.58 -26.87 32.49
C GLU A 1 -1.83 -26.29 31.30
N ALA A 2 -2.24 -26.66 30.11
CA ALA A 2 -1.68 -26.12 28.89
C ALA A 2 -2.40 -24.80 28.59
N ILE A 3 -1.72 -23.68 28.76
CA ILE A 3 -2.18 -22.38 28.28
C ILE A 3 -2.07 -22.44 26.75
N GLY A 4 -3.18 -22.80 26.11
CA GLY A 4 -3.33 -22.70 24.67
C GLY A 4 -3.30 -21.23 24.24
N LEU A 5 -2.12 -20.74 23.88
CA LEU A 5 -2.00 -19.52 23.10
C LEU A 5 -2.61 -19.81 21.71
N PHE A 6 -3.92 -19.57 21.57
CA PHE A 6 -4.53 -19.34 20.29
C PHE A 6 -3.94 -18.06 19.73
N ILE A 7 -2.84 -18.16 19.01
CA ILE A 7 -2.43 -17.15 18.07
C ILE A 7 -3.47 -17.21 16.96
N SER A 8 -4.57 -16.51 17.12
CA SER A 8 -5.58 -16.32 16.08
C SER A 8 -4.90 -15.64 14.91
N ALA A 9 -4.47 -16.42 13.92
CA ALA A 9 -4.00 -15.86 12.67
C ALA A 9 -5.15 -15.02 12.11
N HIS A 10 -4.95 -13.71 11.99
CA HIS A 10 -5.97 -12.79 11.48
C HIS A 10 -6.52 -13.33 10.15
N PRO A 11 -7.84 -13.51 9.98
CA PRO A 11 -8.44 -14.18 8.83
C PRO A 11 -7.93 -13.64 7.48
N LEU A 12 -7.65 -12.33 7.41
CA LEU A 12 -7.11 -11.69 6.22
C LEU A 12 -5.70 -12.16 5.86
N LYS A 13 -4.89 -12.66 6.80
CA LYS A 13 -3.52 -13.10 6.49
C LYS A 13 -3.49 -14.27 5.51
N THR A 14 -4.47 -15.15 5.58
CA THR A 14 -4.55 -16.32 4.70
C THR A 14 -5.00 -16.00 3.29
N VAL A 15 -5.78 -14.94 3.11
CA VAL A 15 -6.37 -14.55 1.82
C VAL A 15 -5.79 -13.25 1.25
N ARG A 16 -4.78 -12.67 1.93
CA ARG A 16 -4.21 -11.36 1.60
C ARG A 16 -3.75 -11.26 0.14
N GLU A 17 -3.03 -12.27 -0.33
CA GLU A 17 -2.50 -12.29 -1.68
C GLU A 17 -3.62 -12.33 -2.72
N ALA A 18 -4.64 -13.14 -2.50
CA ALA A 18 -5.80 -13.20 -3.39
C ALA A 18 -6.60 -11.88 -3.36
N LEU A 19 -6.76 -11.27 -2.18
CA LEU A 19 -7.43 -9.99 -2.02
C LEU A 19 -6.67 -8.88 -2.76
N ARG A 20 -5.35 -8.85 -2.65
CA ARG A 20 -4.49 -7.84 -3.26
C ARG A 20 -4.58 -7.78 -4.80
N LEU A 21 -4.86 -8.90 -5.46
CA LEU A 21 -5.10 -8.94 -6.91
C LEU A 21 -6.47 -8.40 -7.32
N LYS A 22 -7.38 -8.22 -6.37
CA LYS A 22 -8.76 -7.79 -6.63
C LYS A 22 -9.04 -6.35 -6.23
N VAL A 23 -8.13 -5.72 -5.51
CA VAL A 23 -8.29 -4.35 -5.01
C VAL A 23 -7.40 -3.37 -5.78
N ASP A 24 -7.83 -2.11 -5.87
CA ASP A 24 -7.10 -1.04 -6.56
C ASP A 24 -6.03 -0.40 -5.67
N CYS A 25 -6.22 -0.44 -4.34
CA CYS A 25 -5.32 0.13 -3.35
C CYS A 25 -5.60 -0.46 -1.95
N SER A 26 -4.69 -0.24 -1.00
CA SER A 26 -4.93 -0.51 0.41
C SER A 26 -5.89 0.51 1.03
N LEU A 27 -6.45 0.20 2.20
CA LEU A 27 -7.32 1.15 2.91
C LEU A 27 -6.53 2.38 3.40
N ALA A 28 -5.26 2.22 3.71
CA ALA A 28 -4.37 3.32 4.07
C ALA A 28 -4.14 4.30 2.91
N ASP A 29 -4.09 3.80 1.66
CA ASP A 29 -3.87 4.63 0.48
C ASP A 29 -5.08 5.49 0.09
N LEU A 30 -6.26 5.25 0.66
CA LEU A 30 -7.49 5.99 0.35
C LEU A 30 -7.39 7.48 0.69
N GLU A 31 -6.59 7.84 1.69
CA GLU A 31 -6.35 9.24 2.06
C GLU A 31 -5.67 10.03 0.94
N HIS A 32 -4.91 9.35 0.08
CA HIS A 32 -4.19 9.95 -1.05
C HIS A 32 -4.99 9.94 -2.36
N ARG A 33 -6.17 9.29 -2.38
CA ARG A 33 -7.07 9.30 -3.54
C ARG A 33 -7.85 10.61 -3.60
N LYS A 34 -8.27 10.96 -4.81
CA LYS A 34 -9.11 12.16 -4.98
C LYS A 34 -10.52 11.90 -4.49
N ASP A 35 -11.17 12.97 -4.03
CA ASP A 35 -12.60 12.91 -3.72
C ASP A 35 -13.41 12.47 -4.95
N GLN A 36 -14.41 11.63 -4.74
CA GLN A 36 -15.25 10.99 -5.76
C GLN A 36 -14.54 9.99 -6.69
N ASP A 37 -13.26 9.64 -6.47
CA ASP A 37 -12.61 8.58 -7.22
C ASP A 37 -13.31 7.23 -6.98
N TRP A 38 -13.44 6.46 -8.05
CA TRP A 38 -13.92 5.09 -7.98
C TRP A 38 -12.80 4.17 -7.51
N VAL A 39 -13.12 3.35 -6.52
CA VAL A 39 -12.17 2.39 -5.95
C VAL A 39 -12.84 1.05 -5.68
N THR A 40 -12.06 0.00 -5.83
CA THR A 40 -12.36 -1.33 -5.31
C THR A 40 -11.40 -1.60 -4.16
N VAL A 41 -11.94 -1.78 -2.98
CA VAL A 41 -11.17 -2.08 -1.76
C VAL A 41 -11.68 -3.36 -1.12
N GLY A 42 -10.89 -3.97 -0.28
CA GLY A 42 -11.27 -5.20 0.38
C GLY A 42 -10.74 -5.28 1.80
N GLY A 43 -11.46 -5.99 2.64
CA GLY A 43 -11.09 -6.16 4.04
C GLY A 43 -12.12 -6.96 4.81
N ILE A 44 -11.92 -7.02 6.12
CA ILE A 44 -12.85 -7.63 7.05
C ILE A 44 -13.77 -6.57 7.64
N VAL A 45 -15.05 -6.87 7.76
CA VAL A 45 -16.03 -6.00 8.43
C VAL A 45 -15.85 -6.17 9.94
N THR A 46 -15.36 -5.14 10.61
CA THR A 46 -15.15 -5.17 12.07
C THR A 46 -16.32 -4.59 12.85
N GLN A 47 -17.04 -3.66 12.25
CA GLN A 47 -18.25 -3.06 12.83
C GLN A 47 -19.30 -2.84 11.75
N ALA A 48 -20.57 -3.01 12.13
CA ALA A 48 -21.72 -2.72 11.27
C ALA A 48 -22.85 -2.13 12.11
N LYS A 49 -23.31 -0.93 11.76
CA LYS A 49 -24.37 -0.22 12.48
C LYS A 49 -25.41 0.32 11.50
N LYS A 50 -26.62 -0.22 11.57
CA LYS A 50 -27.77 0.32 10.84
C LYS A 50 -28.34 1.55 11.56
N ILE A 51 -28.69 2.54 10.77
CA ILE A 51 -29.42 3.71 11.24
C ILE A 51 -30.62 4.00 10.33
N ARG A 52 -31.64 4.59 10.88
CA ARG A 52 -32.76 5.13 10.14
C ARG A 52 -32.60 6.64 10.00
N THR A 53 -32.64 7.12 8.78
CA THR A 53 -32.53 8.54 8.48
C THR A 53 -33.83 9.28 8.87
N LYS A 54 -33.78 10.60 8.98
CA LYS A 54 -34.97 11.43 9.23
C LYS A 54 -36.02 11.30 8.11
N SER A 55 -35.60 10.96 6.90
CA SER A 55 -36.48 10.70 5.73
C SER A 55 -37.13 9.31 5.75
N GLY A 56 -36.80 8.47 6.73
CA GLY A 56 -37.34 7.11 6.88
C GLY A 56 -36.54 6.02 6.19
N SER A 57 -35.56 6.36 5.36
CA SER A 57 -34.67 5.40 4.69
C SER A 57 -33.69 4.74 5.65
N THR A 58 -33.33 3.51 5.38
CA THR A 58 -32.34 2.77 6.17
C THR A 58 -30.97 2.87 5.50
N MET A 59 -29.94 3.12 6.28
CA MET A 59 -28.55 3.07 5.83
C MET A 59 -27.66 2.37 6.86
N MET A 60 -26.51 1.93 6.44
CA MET A 60 -25.54 1.27 7.31
C MET A 60 -24.19 1.99 7.25
N PHE A 61 -23.60 2.19 8.41
CA PHE A 61 -22.19 2.48 8.58
C PHE A 61 -21.49 1.20 8.99
N ALA A 62 -20.44 0.84 8.29
CA ALA A 62 -19.61 -0.29 8.67
C ALA A 62 -18.14 0.14 8.63
N THR A 63 -17.32 -0.52 9.43
CA THR A 63 -15.87 -0.33 9.41
C THR A 63 -15.26 -1.53 8.70
N LEU A 64 -14.50 -1.23 7.67
CA LEU A 64 -13.71 -2.19 6.93
C LEU A 64 -12.25 -2.06 7.38
N ASP A 65 -11.60 -3.17 7.64
CA ASP A 65 -10.22 -3.24 8.13
C ASP A 65 -9.39 -4.15 7.20
N ASP A 66 -8.18 -3.69 6.84
CA ASP A 66 -7.25 -4.47 6.03
C ASP A 66 -5.92 -4.64 6.72
N LEU A 67 -5.19 -5.13 7.18
CA LEU A 67 -3.86 -5.21 7.82
C LEU A 67 -3.01 -3.92 7.75
N GLU A 68 -3.40 -2.92 6.95
CA GLU A 68 -2.66 -1.69 6.71
C GLU A 68 -3.42 -0.45 7.22
N GLY A 69 -4.75 -0.54 7.31
CA GLY A 69 -5.60 0.54 7.80
C GLY A 69 -7.05 0.14 7.98
N SER A 70 -7.87 1.11 8.36
CA SER A 70 -9.30 0.94 8.48
C SER A 70 -10.04 2.13 7.86
N VAL A 71 -11.22 1.88 7.29
CA VAL A 71 -12.05 2.91 6.68
C VAL A 71 -13.52 2.71 7.02
N GLU A 72 -14.25 3.81 7.20
CA GLU A 72 -15.70 3.76 7.30
C GLU A 72 -16.31 3.63 5.90
N ILE A 73 -17.21 2.67 5.73
CA ILE A 73 -18.01 2.51 4.52
C ILE A 73 -19.46 2.90 4.80
N VAL A 74 -20.07 3.61 3.85
CA VAL A 74 -21.44 4.09 3.93
C VAL A 74 -22.28 3.35 2.90
N VAL A 75 -23.24 2.58 3.39
CA VAL A 75 -24.12 1.74 2.56
C VAL A 75 -25.52 2.28 2.59
N PHE A 76 -26.01 2.77 1.46
CA PHE A 76 -27.36 3.27 1.32
C PHE A 76 -28.38 2.15 1.13
N GLU A 77 -29.65 2.46 1.40
CA GLU A 77 -30.78 1.53 1.42
C GLU A 77 -30.84 0.60 0.21
N ARG A 78 -30.59 1.11 -0.98
CA ARG A 78 -30.64 0.32 -2.23
C ARG A 78 -29.65 -0.84 -2.20
N VAL A 79 -28.37 -0.55 -1.85
CA VAL A 79 -27.31 -1.56 -1.78
C VAL A 79 -27.53 -2.47 -0.59
N LEU A 80 -27.98 -1.89 0.54
CA LEU A 80 -28.23 -2.63 1.77
C LEU A 80 -29.34 -3.68 1.56
N ALA A 81 -30.42 -3.35 0.83
CA ALA A 81 -31.52 -4.28 0.58
C ALA A 81 -31.08 -5.53 -0.22
N GLU A 82 -30.09 -5.37 -1.10
CA GLU A 82 -29.60 -6.45 -1.96
C GLU A 82 -28.44 -7.24 -1.35
N GLN A 83 -27.58 -6.59 -0.54
CA GLN A 83 -26.26 -7.11 -0.19
C GLN A 83 -26.00 -7.10 1.33
N GLU A 84 -27.01 -6.92 2.15
CA GLU A 84 -26.89 -6.92 3.61
C GLU A 84 -26.24 -8.18 4.18
N ALA A 85 -26.52 -9.33 3.59
CA ALA A 85 -25.99 -10.61 4.04
C ALA A 85 -24.46 -10.68 3.98
N ALA A 86 -23.83 -9.92 3.06
CA ALA A 86 -22.38 -9.84 2.94
C ALA A 86 -21.72 -8.91 4.00
N LEU A 87 -22.49 -7.97 4.56
CA LEU A 87 -22.00 -6.94 5.48
C LEU A 87 -22.12 -7.34 6.96
N GLN A 88 -21.84 -8.60 7.25
CA GLN A 88 -21.82 -9.07 8.64
C GLN A 88 -20.43 -8.88 9.25
N VAL A 89 -20.39 -8.68 10.56
CA VAL A 89 -19.13 -8.63 11.29
C VAL A 89 -18.35 -9.93 11.07
N ASP A 90 -17.04 -9.84 10.93
CA ASP A 90 -16.11 -10.92 10.61
C ASP A 90 -16.18 -11.45 9.17
N SER A 91 -17.05 -10.89 8.31
CA SER A 91 -17.07 -11.24 6.88
C SER A 91 -15.95 -10.50 6.14
N ILE A 92 -15.27 -11.22 5.24
CA ILE A 92 -14.31 -10.63 4.30
C ILE A 92 -15.07 -10.26 3.03
N VAL A 93 -14.94 -9.01 2.61
CA VAL A 93 -15.70 -8.47 1.48
C VAL A 93 -14.82 -7.66 0.53
N LEU A 94 -15.23 -7.62 -0.73
CA LEU A 94 -14.80 -6.65 -1.72
C LEU A 94 -15.88 -5.57 -1.81
N VAL A 95 -15.47 -4.33 -1.71
CA VAL A 95 -16.35 -3.16 -1.74
C VAL A 95 -15.94 -2.30 -2.92
N ARG A 96 -16.88 -2.06 -3.83
CA ARG A 96 -16.72 -1.08 -4.90
C ARG A 96 -17.54 0.16 -4.55
N GLY A 97 -16.90 1.31 -4.58
CA GLY A 97 -17.55 2.56 -4.21
C GLY A 97 -16.77 3.79 -4.64
N ARG A 98 -17.20 4.93 -4.14
CA ARG A 98 -16.52 6.21 -4.35
C ARG A 98 -15.93 6.71 -3.04
N VAL A 99 -14.73 7.25 -3.14
CA VAL A 99 -14.07 7.95 -2.02
C VAL A 99 -14.85 9.21 -1.69
N ASP A 100 -15.09 9.46 -0.42
CA ASP A 100 -15.77 10.64 0.10
C ASP A 100 -14.92 11.23 1.25
N HIS A 101 -14.31 12.38 1.00
CA HIS A 101 -13.57 13.16 1.99
C HIS A 101 -14.51 14.17 2.64
N LYS A 102 -15.37 13.70 3.56
CA LYS A 102 -16.38 14.53 4.25
C LYS A 102 -15.80 15.72 5.00
N ASP A 103 -14.61 15.52 5.54
CA ASP A 103 -13.81 16.55 6.20
C ASP A 103 -12.34 16.25 5.89
N ALA A 104 -11.47 17.24 5.93
CA ALA A 104 -10.03 17.09 5.72
C ALA A 104 -9.35 16.03 6.63
N THR A 105 -10.09 15.44 7.56
CA THR A 105 -9.61 14.50 8.58
C THR A 105 -10.25 13.10 8.50
N LYS A 106 -11.27 12.89 7.65
CA LYS A 106 -11.99 11.60 7.59
C LYS A 106 -12.30 11.21 6.16
N THR A 107 -11.72 10.10 5.75
CA THR A 107 -12.02 9.42 4.49
C THR A 107 -13.07 8.34 4.73
N ALA A 108 -14.08 8.28 3.88
CA ALA A 108 -15.08 7.22 3.86
C ALA A 108 -15.24 6.70 2.42
N VAL A 109 -15.86 5.53 2.26
CA VAL A 109 -16.22 5.01 0.94
C VAL A 109 -17.74 4.88 0.86
N VAL A 110 -18.32 5.58 -0.10
CA VAL A 110 -19.75 5.45 -0.45
C VAL A 110 -19.91 4.22 -1.33
N VAL A 111 -20.57 3.20 -0.81
CA VAL A 111 -20.65 1.89 -1.43
C VAL A 111 -21.63 1.84 -2.57
N GLN A 112 -21.21 1.28 -3.70
CA GLN A 112 -22.05 0.97 -4.86
C GLN A 112 -22.38 -0.52 -4.93
N SER A 113 -21.43 -1.40 -4.59
CA SER A 113 -21.64 -2.84 -4.50
C SER A 113 -20.71 -3.48 -3.47
N VAL A 114 -21.17 -4.58 -2.90
CA VAL A 114 -20.41 -5.40 -1.96
C VAL A 114 -20.48 -6.85 -2.43
N GLU A 115 -19.37 -7.52 -2.47
CA GLU A 115 -19.28 -8.94 -2.79
C GLU A 115 -18.57 -9.68 -1.67
N PRO A 116 -19.12 -10.81 -1.17
CA PRO A 116 -18.41 -11.64 -0.21
C PRO A 116 -17.14 -12.21 -0.87
N PHE A 117 -16.04 -12.18 -0.13
CA PHE A 117 -14.75 -12.66 -0.63
C PHE A 117 -14.30 -13.89 0.15
N ASN A 118 -14.54 -15.06 -0.42
CA ASN A 118 -14.20 -16.36 0.16
C ASN A 118 -13.38 -17.19 -0.84
N PRO A 119 -12.11 -16.83 -1.10
CA PRO A 119 -11.30 -17.54 -2.06
C PRO A 119 -10.99 -18.96 -1.57
N THR A 120 -10.96 -19.90 -2.50
CA THR A 120 -10.51 -21.27 -2.20
C THR A 120 -9.00 -21.30 -1.95
N PRO A 121 -8.47 -22.30 -1.24
CA PRO A 121 -7.03 -22.44 -1.04
C PRO A 121 -6.23 -22.44 -2.36
N GLU A 122 -6.79 -23.01 -3.42
CA GLU A 122 -6.18 -23.04 -4.75
C GLU A 122 -6.11 -21.66 -5.38
N GLU A 123 -7.14 -20.82 -5.20
CA GLU A 123 -7.16 -19.44 -5.67
C GLU A 123 -6.14 -18.59 -4.93
N VAL A 124 -5.98 -18.81 -3.63
CA VAL A 124 -4.97 -18.10 -2.82
C VAL A 124 -3.55 -18.48 -3.30
N GLU A 125 -3.28 -19.77 -3.53
CA GLU A 125 -1.95 -20.20 -3.98
C GLU A 125 -1.64 -19.68 -5.40
N ARG A 126 -2.61 -19.73 -6.30
CA ARG A 126 -2.49 -19.14 -7.65
C ARG A 126 -2.22 -17.64 -7.59
N ALA A 127 -2.91 -16.91 -6.73
CA ALA A 127 -2.69 -15.48 -6.54
C ALA A 127 -1.27 -15.19 -6.00
N ARG A 128 -0.79 -16.03 -5.10
CA ARG A 128 0.58 -15.96 -4.58
C ARG A 128 1.63 -16.16 -5.66
N GLU A 129 1.43 -17.16 -6.52
CA GLU A 129 2.31 -17.42 -7.67
C GLU A 129 2.28 -16.24 -8.67
N GLU A 130 1.11 -15.70 -8.95
CA GLU A 130 0.94 -14.57 -9.85
C GLU A 130 1.62 -13.31 -9.33
N LEU A 131 1.48 -12.96 -8.05
CA LEU A 131 2.18 -11.84 -7.43
C LEU A 131 3.69 -12.02 -7.44
N ARG A 132 4.19 -13.24 -7.20
CA ARG A 132 5.62 -13.56 -7.33
C ARG A 132 6.10 -13.37 -8.77
N ALA A 133 5.34 -13.86 -9.74
CA ALA A 133 5.66 -13.70 -11.16
C ALA A 133 5.63 -12.21 -11.59
N GLN A 134 4.68 -11.42 -11.10
CA GLN A 134 4.62 -9.98 -11.34
C GLN A 134 5.81 -9.26 -10.71
N ALA A 135 6.19 -9.60 -9.47
CA ALA A 135 7.37 -9.05 -8.81
C ALA A 135 8.67 -9.38 -9.58
N THR A 136 8.76 -10.59 -10.15
CA THR A 136 9.91 -11.01 -10.97
C THR A 136 9.90 -10.34 -12.36
N ARG A 137 8.72 -10.04 -12.92
CA ARG A 137 8.57 -9.34 -14.20
C ARG A 137 8.67 -7.82 -14.09
N ALA A 138 8.39 -7.27 -12.91
CA ALA A 138 8.64 -5.86 -12.64
C ALA A 138 10.13 -5.62 -12.85
N LYS A 139 10.50 -4.86 -13.90
CA LYS A 139 11.88 -4.41 -14.05
C LYS A 139 12.29 -3.79 -12.72
N PRO A 140 13.48 -4.15 -12.19
CA PRO A 140 13.95 -3.54 -10.97
C PRO A 140 13.86 -2.02 -11.11
N SER A 141 13.07 -1.39 -10.26
CA SER A 141 12.88 0.05 -10.33
C SER A 141 14.23 0.68 -10.03
N ALA A 142 14.66 1.62 -10.87
CA ALA A 142 15.92 2.31 -10.64
C ALA A 142 15.87 2.98 -9.25
N LEU A 143 16.94 2.82 -8.48
CA LEU A 143 17.11 3.53 -7.21
C LEU A 143 17.47 4.98 -7.53
N HIS A 144 16.52 5.89 -7.32
CA HIS A 144 16.73 7.32 -7.47
C HIS A 144 17.18 7.92 -6.14
N VAL A 145 18.30 8.65 -6.15
CA VAL A 145 18.85 9.32 -4.99
C VAL A 145 19.14 10.78 -5.37
N SER A 146 18.46 11.72 -4.73
CA SER A 146 18.64 13.15 -4.97
C SER A 146 19.62 13.73 -3.97
N ILE A 147 20.71 14.35 -4.43
CA ILE A 147 21.80 14.87 -3.62
C ILE A 147 22.17 16.31 -3.97
N ASP A 148 22.59 17.08 -2.97
CA ASP A 148 23.13 18.42 -3.15
C ASP A 148 24.66 18.36 -3.21
N ALA A 149 25.23 18.68 -4.38
CA ALA A 149 26.67 18.66 -4.59
C ALA A 149 27.45 19.60 -3.65
N ALA A 150 26.84 20.70 -3.20
CA ALA A 150 27.51 21.66 -2.33
C ALA A 150 27.69 21.14 -0.89
N ARG A 151 26.95 20.11 -0.52
CA ARG A 151 26.97 19.51 0.82
C ARG A 151 27.70 18.18 0.88
N LEU A 152 28.22 17.69 -0.26
CA LEU A 152 28.92 16.41 -0.32
C LEU A 152 30.35 16.53 0.24
N PRO A 153 30.73 15.74 1.24
CA PRO A 153 32.13 15.60 1.66
C PRO A 153 32.97 14.97 0.56
N ALA A 154 34.24 15.35 0.46
CA ALA A 154 35.13 14.81 -0.58
C ALA A 154 35.33 13.29 -0.52
N THR A 155 35.18 12.69 0.66
CA THR A 155 35.36 11.23 0.90
C THR A 155 34.12 10.40 0.58
N ILE A 156 32.96 11.03 0.40
CA ILE A 156 31.66 10.33 0.27
C ILE A 156 31.59 9.41 -0.94
N ILE A 157 32.36 9.71 -1.98
CA ILE A 157 32.35 8.93 -3.23
C ILE A 157 32.86 7.50 -2.97
N ASP A 158 33.87 7.34 -2.15
CA ASP A 158 34.44 6.03 -1.84
C ASP A 158 33.52 5.25 -0.88
N ASP A 159 32.88 5.94 0.04
CA ASP A 159 31.88 5.35 0.94
C ASP A 159 30.65 4.87 0.14
N LEU A 160 30.13 5.67 -0.77
CA LEU A 160 29.04 5.30 -1.66
C LEU A 160 29.39 4.11 -2.58
N LYS A 161 30.58 4.10 -3.17
CA LYS A 161 31.03 2.97 -3.96
C LYS A 161 31.07 1.68 -3.16
N THR A 162 31.64 1.75 -1.96
CA THR A 162 31.74 0.60 -1.06
C THR A 162 30.35 0.10 -0.67
N LEU A 163 29.43 1.01 -0.35
CA LEU A 163 28.05 0.68 -0.02
C LEU A 163 27.32 -0.01 -1.18
N LEU A 164 27.44 0.54 -2.38
CA LEU A 164 26.76 -0.01 -3.56
C LEU A 164 27.34 -1.39 -3.95
N VAL A 165 28.65 -1.57 -3.90
CA VAL A 165 29.29 -2.85 -4.21
C VAL A 165 28.96 -3.93 -3.17
N ASN A 166 28.76 -3.56 -1.92
CA ASN A 166 28.38 -4.49 -0.84
C ASN A 166 26.89 -4.90 -0.88
N ASN A 167 26.08 -4.21 -1.66
CA ASN A 167 24.64 -4.50 -1.80
C ASN A 167 24.25 -4.86 -3.25
N PRO A 168 24.86 -5.88 -3.86
CA PRO A 168 24.64 -6.20 -5.28
C PRO A 168 23.19 -6.62 -5.56
N GLY A 169 22.66 -6.24 -6.73
CA GLY A 169 21.31 -6.56 -7.16
C GLY A 169 21.08 -6.20 -8.64
N GLU A 170 19.81 -6.05 -9.02
CA GLU A 170 19.43 -5.80 -10.41
C GLU A 170 18.93 -4.36 -10.66
N SER A 171 18.73 -3.55 -9.61
CA SER A 171 18.23 -2.18 -9.73
C SER A 171 19.34 -1.24 -10.19
N GLU A 172 19.08 -0.48 -11.23
CA GLU A 172 19.98 0.60 -11.66
C GLU A 172 20.01 1.72 -10.60
N VAL A 173 21.15 2.37 -10.42
CA VAL A 173 21.29 3.51 -9.51
C VAL A 173 21.39 4.80 -10.33
N VAL A 174 20.53 5.75 -10.01
CA VAL A 174 20.49 7.06 -10.66
C VAL A 174 20.59 8.15 -9.60
N PHE A 175 21.66 8.91 -9.63
CA PHE A 175 21.80 10.10 -8.81
C PHE A 175 21.29 11.34 -9.54
N GLU A 176 20.46 12.13 -8.85
CA GLU A 176 20.06 13.46 -9.27
C GLU A 176 20.84 14.48 -8.45
N VAL A 177 21.89 15.01 -9.03
CA VAL A 177 22.83 15.90 -8.36
C VAL A 177 22.42 17.35 -8.60
N GLN A 178 22.04 18.06 -7.56
CA GLN A 178 21.83 19.51 -7.60
C GLN A 178 23.19 20.20 -7.60
N THR A 179 23.48 20.98 -8.66
CA THR A 179 24.72 21.74 -8.80
C THR A 179 24.41 23.23 -8.95
N SER A 180 25.40 24.09 -8.78
CA SER A 180 25.29 25.53 -9.03
C SER A 180 24.86 25.88 -10.47
N SER A 181 25.03 24.96 -11.41
CA SER A 181 24.65 25.09 -12.82
C SER A 181 23.30 24.40 -13.15
N GLY A 182 22.57 23.90 -12.13
CA GLY A 182 21.30 23.21 -12.24
C GLY A 182 21.39 21.70 -11.96
N PRO A 183 20.27 20.98 -11.99
CA PRO A 183 20.22 19.56 -11.73
C PRO A 183 20.92 18.74 -12.83
N ARG A 184 21.70 17.79 -12.42
CA ARG A 184 22.35 16.81 -13.32
C ARG A 184 21.97 15.40 -12.92
N ARG A 185 21.63 14.57 -13.90
CA ARG A 185 21.30 13.17 -13.71
C ARG A 185 22.50 12.31 -14.09
N LEU A 186 22.95 11.48 -13.12
CA LEU A 186 24.07 10.56 -13.29
C LEU A 186 23.55 9.13 -13.10
N LYS A 187 23.56 8.34 -14.18
CA LYS A 187 23.28 6.91 -14.13
C LYS A 187 24.61 6.17 -13.94
N LEU A 188 24.67 5.30 -12.93
CA LEU A 188 25.84 4.47 -12.70
C LEU A 188 25.86 3.28 -13.64
N GLY A 189 27.07 2.75 -13.89
CA GLY A 189 27.28 1.58 -14.71
C GLY A 189 26.74 0.29 -14.09
N ASP A 190 26.77 -0.80 -14.89
CA ASP A 190 26.22 -2.10 -14.49
C ASP A 190 26.89 -2.70 -13.25
N ASP A 191 28.14 -2.35 -12.98
CA ASP A 191 28.90 -2.80 -11.81
C ASP A 191 28.36 -2.25 -10.48
N TYR A 192 27.48 -1.25 -10.53
CA TYR A 192 26.87 -0.60 -9.37
C TYR A 192 25.37 -0.84 -9.28
N LYS A 193 24.86 -1.90 -9.90
CA LYS A 193 23.48 -2.34 -9.71
C LYS A 193 23.30 -2.90 -8.31
N VAL A 194 22.22 -2.52 -7.65
CA VAL A 194 21.96 -2.83 -6.24
C VAL A 194 20.63 -3.52 -6.02
N ALA A 195 20.51 -4.19 -4.88
CA ALA A 195 19.23 -4.60 -4.35
C ALA A 195 18.59 -3.40 -3.63
N ALA A 196 17.57 -2.78 -4.24
CA ALA A 196 16.91 -1.57 -3.71
C ALA A 196 16.04 -1.87 -2.47
N THR A 197 16.67 -2.35 -1.40
CA THR A 197 16.03 -2.70 -0.12
C THR A 197 15.84 -1.48 0.77
N ALA A 198 14.94 -1.61 1.76
CA ALA A 198 14.77 -0.59 2.79
C ALA A 198 16.05 -0.41 3.63
N ALA A 199 16.82 -1.50 3.84
CA ALA A 199 18.10 -1.45 4.54
C ALA A 199 19.13 -0.59 3.77
N LEU A 200 19.29 -0.82 2.46
CA LEU A 200 20.19 -0.01 1.64
C LEU A 200 19.77 1.47 1.61
N ARG A 201 18.49 1.76 1.59
CA ARG A 201 18.00 3.16 1.67
C ARG A 201 18.37 3.82 2.98
N ALA A 202 18.17 3.12 4.11
CA ALA A 202 18.57 3.63 5.43
C ALA A 202 20.09 3.85 5.56
N GLU A 203 20.90 2.98 4.95
CA GLU A 203 22.36 3.15 4.92
C GLU A 203 22.77 4.34 4.03
N LEU A 204 22.11 4.52 2.87
CA LEU A 204 22.31 5.70 2.02
C LEU A 204 21.91 7.00 2.72
N ASP A 205 20.79 6.99 3.45
CA ASP A 205 20.34 8.13 4.26
C ASP A 205 21.36 8.48 5.34
N HIS A 206 21.97 7.48 5.96
CA HIS A 206 23.00 7.66 6.96
C HIS A 206 24.31 8.22 6.37
N VAL A 207 24.76 7.67 5.25
CA VAL A 207 26.01 8.07 4.57
C VAL A 207 25.89 9.46 3.95
N LEU A 208 24.76 9.75 3.31
CA LEU A 208 24.52 11.04 2.65
C LEU A 208 24.14 12.15 3.63
N GLY A 209 23.48 11.81 4.75
CA GLY A 209 23.10 12.75 5.79
C GLY A 209 22.41 14.01 5.25
N GLU A 210 22.95 15.20 5.58
CA GLU A 210 22.40 16.49 5.15
C GLU A 210 22.50 16.77 3.64
N ALA A 211 23.26 15.96 2.88
CA ALA A 211 23.37 16.11 1.44
C ALA A 211 22.21 15.43 0.69
N LEU A 212 21.42 14.58 1.36
CA LEU A 212 20.25 13.95 0.78
C LEU A 212 19.10 14.97 0.66
N LEU A 213 18.51 15.06 -0.53
CA LEU A 213 17.31 15.87 -0.76
C LEU A 213 16.07 14.98 -0.68
N PRO A 214 14.94 15.48 -0.13
CA PRO A 214 13.70 14.73 -0.14
C PRO A 214 13.30 14.39 -1.58
N ALA A 215 12.76 13.19 -1.78
CA ALA A 215 12.23 12.78 -3.07
C ALA A 215 11.10 13.73 -3.49
N ALA A 216 11.16 14.25 -4.71
CA ALA A 216 10.16 15.15 -5.25
C ALA A 216 8.87 14.43 -5.62
#